data_4ac2b1be7fa6694ed23c788b535ae510
#
_entry.id   4ac2b1be7fa6694ed23c788b535ae510
#
_cell.length_a   1.000
_cell.length_b   1.000
_cell.length_c   1.000
_cell.angle_alpha   90.00
_cell.angle_beta   90.00
_cell.angle_gamma   90.00
#
_symmetry.space_group_name_H-M   'P 1'
#
loop_
_entity.id
_entity.type
_entity.pdbx_description
1 polymer ?
#
loop_
_entity_poly.entity_id
_entity_poly.type
_entity_poly.pdbx_seq_one_letter_code
_entity_poly.pdbx_strand_id
1 'polypeptide(L)'
;MNKQVDLKNKRIIASNHVALGTKNKKGQTYSDINDIFYNSEQTPNFLTGSEVIREAVKRASVGTSVAYPITPQSEAAALIGELYAEGYVDEYFRGESEFAVMGQCAGAAFGGHRVMTTTAGPGTLRAMENFPMWAGSRLPIEVVVTCRGINSPLSIQPDTLEMYYLLETGMMVWHAETAQDLYDFILKGFIVAEQPDVHIPIAVCCDGFFVTHTKDTVDLSPVEKCLTPYDPYKAPVPCMDMETVPIRMMRDPFVMKSNYISYATHASWQQEVKAAMERSRKHTIPLLDGLIDEENTDREILIIGSG
;
A
#
# COMPACT_ATOMS: atom_id res chain seq x y z
N MET A 1 13.14 -9.21 23.99
CA MET A 1 12.34 -10.41 24.29
C MET A 1 11.42 -10.60 23.11
N ASN A 2 11.77 -11.51 22.21
CA ASN A 2 10.93 -11.85 21.08
C ASN A 2 9.64 -12.48 21.59
N LYS A 3 8.55 -11.75 21.62
CA LYS A 3 7.24 -12.36 21.77
C LYS A 3 6.98 -13.10 20.47
N GLN A 4 7.04 -14.40 20.55
CA GLN A 4 6.67 -15.31 19.49
C GLN A 4 5.25 -15.00 19.04
N VAL A 5 5.11 -14.83 17.76
CA VAL A 5 3.86 -14.53 17.09
C VAL A 5 2.91 -15.71 17.25
N ASP A 6 1.91 -15.53 18.01
CA ASP A 6 0.78 -16.45 18.03
C ASP A 6 -0.18 -16.05 16.91
N LEU A 7 -0.01 -16.65 15.76
CA LEU A 7 -0.87 -16.44 14.59
C LEU A 7 -2.32 -16.79 14.88
N LYS A 8 -2.59 -17.67 15.86
CA LYS A 8 -3.95 -17.98 16.30
C LYS A 8 -4.61 -16.81 17.03
N ASN A 9 -3.82 -15.91 17.60
CA ASN A 9 -4.29 -14.76 18.34
C ASN A 9 -4.12 -13.43 17.60
N LYS A 10 -3.77 -13.43 16.32
CA LYS A 10 -3.64 -12.22 15.47
C LYS A 10 -2.71 -11.13 16.02
N ARG A 11 -1.86 -11.44 17.01
CA ARG A 11 -1.19 -10.44 17.86
C ARG A 11 0.15 -9.94 17.38
N ILE A 12 0.63 -10.35 16.22
CA ILE A 12 2.04 -10.13 15.94
C ILE A 12 2.35 -9.57 14.58
N ILE A 13 1.36 -9.15 13.92
CA ILE A 13 1.63 -8.42 12.73
C ILE A 13 2.09 -7.05 13.17
N ALA A 14 3.38 -6.92 13.09
CA ALA A 14 4.01 -5.63 13.09
C ALA A 14 3.77 -4.71 14.29
N SER A 15 4.07 -5.20 15.49
CA SER A 15 4.32 -4.28 16.60
C SER A 15 5.32 -3.18 16.27
N ASN A 16 5.99 -3.29 15.12
CA ASN A 16 6.95 -2.32 14.61
C ASN A 16 6.33 -1.31 13.63
N HIS A 17 5.13 -1.56 13.11
CA HIS A 17 4.49 -0.71 12.11
C HIS A 17 3.27 0.05 12.64
N VAL A 18 2.80 -0.31 13.84
CA VAL A 18 1.64 0.31 14.46
C VAL A 18 2.06 1.02 15.74
N ALA A 19 1.45 2.15 16.03
CA ALA A 19 1.70 2.95 17.22
C ALA A 19 1.16 2.26 18.50
N LEU A 20 1.53 1.00 18.72
CA LEU A 20 1.18 0.28 19.94
C LEU A 20 1.77 0.97 21.17
N GLY A 21 1.02 0.97 22.25
CA GLY A 21 1.41 1.68 23.47
C GLY A 21 0.89 3.12 23.52
N THR A 22 0.31 3.66 22.45
CA THR A 22 -0.42 4.92 22.51
C THR A 22 -1.70 4.75 23.32
N LYS A 23 -2.17 5.85 23.90
CA LYS A 23 -3.41 5.84 24.68
C LYS A 23 -4.54 6.44 23.86
N ASN A 24 -5.70 5.81 23.93
CA ASN A 24 -6.93 6.39 23.41
C ASN A 24 -7.41 7.58 24.28
N LYS A 25 -8.51 8.23 23.87
CA LYS A 25 -9.11 9.35 24.62
C LYS A 25 -9.54 8.99 26.05
N LYS A 26 -9.75 7.69 26.35
CA LYS A 26 -10.09 7.19 27.69
C LYS A 26 -8.87 6.74 28.50
N GLY A 27 -7.66 6.91 27.97
CA GLY A 27 -6.41 6.53 28.63
C GLY A 27 -6.06 5.04 28.56
N GLN A 28 -6.79 4.24 27.79
CA GLN A 28 -6.49 2.83 27.56
C GLN A 28 -5.34 2.73 26.53
N THR A 29 -4.43 1.81 26.77
CA THR A 29 -3.27 1.61 25.90
C THR A 29 -3.60 0.57 24.83
N TYR A 30 -3.40 0.91 23.57
CA TYR A 30 -3.48 -0.06 22.48
C TYR A 30 -2.36 -1.09 22.61
N SER A 31 -2.72 -2.33 22.86
CA SER A 31 -1.77 -3.44 23.05
C SER A 31 -1.75 -4.40 21.86
N ASP A 32 -2.75 -4.31 21.00
CA ASP A 32 -2.97 -5.16 19.85
C ASP A 32 -3.32 -4.31 18.63
N ILE A 33 -2.89 -4.73 17.46
CA ILE A 33 -3.23 -4.06 16.20
C ILE A 33 -4.75 -4.09 15.95
N ASN A 34 -5.41 -5.16 16.33
CA ASN A 34 -6.85 -5.29 16.18
C ASN A 34 -7.61 -4.30 17.07
N ASP A 35 -7.05 -3.91 18.22
CA ASP A 35 -7.63 -2.87 19.06
C ASP A 35 -7.69 -1.51 18.31
N ILE A 36 -6.75 -1.27 17.40
CA ILE A 36 -6.70 -0.04 16.60
C ILE A 36 -7.71 -0.08 15.47
N PHE A 37 -7.85 -1.23 14.80
CA PHE A 37 -8.75 -1.36 13.63
C PHE A 37 -10.20 -1.68 14.01
N TYR A 38 -10.42 -2.44 15.09
CA TYR A 38 -11.73 -2.97 15.46
C TYR A 38 -12.18 -2.56 16.88
N ASN A 39 -11.56 -1.53 17.44
CA ASN A 39 -11.95 -1.07 18.77
C ASN A 39 -13.37 -0.51 18.74
N SER A 40 -14.16 -0.83 19.75
CA SER A 40 -15.52 -0.30 19.97
C SER A 40 -15.59 1.24 20.09
N GLU A 41 -14.45 1.91 20.17
CA GLU A 41 -14.34 3.38 20.20
C GLU A 41 -14.14 4.00 18.81
N GLN A 42 -14.11 3.20 17.74
CA GLN A 42 -14.14 3.75 16.40
C GLN A 42 -15.33 4.69 16.25
N THR A 43 -15.11 5.81 15.59
CA THR A 43 -16.16 6.79 15.38
C THR A 43 -16.71 6.61 13.99
N PRO A 44 -17.99 6.27 13.83
CA PRO A 44 -18.60 6.19 12.52
C PRO A 44 -18.63 7.58 11.88
N ASN A 45 -18.19 7.66 10.65
CA ASN A 45 -18.17 8.88 9.84
C ASN A 45 -18.88 8.59 8.52
N PHE A 46 -19.60 9.59 8.02
CA PHE A 46 -20.30 9.48 6.75
C PHE A 46 -19.47 10.16 5.66
N LEU A 47 -18.67 9.37 4.94
CA LEU A 47 -17.60 9.80 4.04
C LEU A 47 -17.75 9.23 2.63
N THR A 48 -17.25 9.98 1.64
CA THR A 48 -16.97 9.41 0.32
C THR A 48 -15.70 8.56 0.36
N GLY A 49 -15.52 7.64 -0.60
CA GLY A 49 -14.28 6.88 -0.69
C GLY A 49 -13.04 7.76 -0.92
N SER A 50 -13.17 8.90 -1.61
CA SER A 50 -12.08 9.89 -1.73
C SER A 50 -11.70 10.48 -0.36
N GLU A 51 -12.68 10.82 0.47
CA GLU A 51 -12.47 11.28 1.85
C GLU A 51 -11.88 10.15 2.73
N VAL A 52 -12.28 8.92 2.47
CA VAL A 52 -11.75 7.71 3.15
C VAL A 52 -10.27 7.51 2.84
N ILE A 53 -9.85 7.66 1.58
CA ILE A 53 -8.43 7.62 1.18
C ILE A 53 -7.65 8.68 1.97
N ARG A 54 -8.17 9.92 2.07
CA ARG A 54 -7.56 10.99 2.88
C ARG A 54 -7.38 10.55 4.33
N GLU A 55 -8.43 10.01 4.94
CA GLU A 55 -8.39 9.59 6.34
C GLU A 55 -7.44 8.41 6.59
N ALA A 56 -7.32 7.48 5.65
CA ALA A 56 -6.35 6.40 5.70
C ALA A 56 -4.91 6.93 5.59
N VAL A 57 -4.62 7.80 4.63
CA VAL A 57 -3.31 8.47 4.47
C VAL A 57 -2.89 9.21 5.73
N LYS A 58 -3.83 9.96 6.33
CA LYS A 58 -3.59 10.68 7.59
C LYS A 58 -3.14 9.75 8.72
N ARG A 59 -3.63 8.51 8.73
CA ARG A 59 -3.31 7.50 9.76
C ARG A 59 -2.10 6.65 9.42
N ALA A 60 -1.78 6.54 8.14
CA ALA A 60 -0.71 5.69 7.65
C ALA A 60 0.70 6.28 7.86
N SER A 61 0.84 7.54 8.29
CA SER A 61 2.15 8.22 8.36
C SER A 61 2.90 8.16 7.03
N VAL A 62 2.23 8.55 5.95
CA VAL A 62 2.82 8.60 4.60
C VAL A 62 3.85 9.72 4.56
N GLY A 63 5.08 9.40 4.16
CA GLY A 63 6.15 10.39 4.02
C GLY A 63 6.06 11.15 2.70
N THR A 64 5.78 10.45 1.61
CA THR A 64 5.69 11.10 0.30
C THR A 64 4.47 10.62 -0.48
N SER A 65 3.75 11.55 -1.08
CA SER A 65 2.74 11.24 -2.09
C SER A 65 2.99 12.04 -3.36
N VAL A 66 2.79 11.38 -4.49
CA VAL A 66 2.91 12.00 -5.81
C VAL A 66 1.63 11.74 -6.58
N ALA A 67 1.12 12.73 -7.31
CA ALA A 67 -0.13 12.58 -8.02
C ALA A 67 -0.09 13.19 -9.42
N TYR A 68 -0.85 12.60 -10.33
CA TYR A 68 -1.25 13.16 -11.61
C TYR A 68 -2.78 13.05 -11.73
N PRO A 69 -3.48 14.13 -12.06
CA PRO A 69 -4.94 14.13 -12.01
C PRO A 69 -5.54 13.26 -13.13
N ILE A 70 -6.35 12.29 -12.74
CA ILE A 70 -7.16 11.47 -13.64
C ILE A 70 -8.48 11.12 -12.95
N THR A 71 -9.61 11.22 -13.68
CA THR A 71 -10.94 10.89 -13.15
C THR A 71 -11.08 9.37 -12.96
N PRO A 72 -11.63 8.86 -11.83
CA PRO A 72 -12.22 9.59 -10.70
C PRO A 72 -11.27 9.88 -9.53
N GLN A 73 -9.99 9.63 -9.64
CA GLN A 73 -8.97 9.76 -8.58
C GLN A 73 -8.65 11.22 -8.20
N SER A 74 -8.94 12.20 -9.05
CA SER A 74 -8.49 13.60 -8.88
C SER A 74 -8.91 14.23 -7.55
N GLU A 75 -10.06 13.86 -7.01
CA GLU A 75 -10.53 14.35 -5.71
C GLU A 75 -9.64 13.81 -4.57
N ALA A 76 -9.37 12.51 -4.56
CA ALA A 76 -8.48 11.91 -3.57
C ALA A 76 -7.08 12.55 -3.60
N ALA A 77 -6.53 12.79 -4.80
CA ALA A 77 -5.25 13.47 -4.94
C ALA A 77 -5.26 14.90 -4.38
N ALA A 78 -6.35 15.65 -4.59
CA ALA A 78 -6.49 17.00 -4.02
C ALA A 78 -6.53 16.95 -2.50
N LEU A 79 -7.32 16.04 -1.91
CA LEU A 79 -7.43 15.85 -0.47
C LEU A 79 -6.09 15.42 0.17
N ILE A 80 -5.28 14.62 -0.51
CA ILE A 80 -3.91 14.29 -0.04
C ILE A 80 -3.02 15.55 -0.08
N GLY A 81 -3.18 16.40 -1.10
CA GLY A 81 -2.48 17.68 -1.16
C GLY A 81 -2.84 18.61 0.02
N GLU A 82 -4.07 18.56 0.50
CA GLU A 82 -4.48 19.28 1.72
C GLU A 82 -3.77 18.72 2.97
N LEU A 83 -3.63 17.39 3.08
CA LEU A 83 -2.89 16.76 4.17
C LEU A 83 -1.42 17.18 4.21
N TYR A 84 -0.79 17.42 3.07
CA TYR A 84 0.54 18.02 3.01
C TYR A 84 0.54 19.42 3.61
N ALA A 85 -0.42 20.26 3.26
CA ALA A 85 -0.55 21.61 3.84
C ALA A 85 -0.86 21.58 5.35
N GLU A 86 -1.55 20.55 5.83
CA GLU A 86 -1.85 20.30 7.24
C GLU A 86 -0.67 19.67 8.02
N GLY A 87 0.40 19.21 7.35
CA GLY A 87 1.57 18.59 7.96
C GLY A 87 1.42 17.11 8.32
N TYR A 88 0.46 16.39 7.70
CA TYR A 88 0.31 14.94 7.85
C TYR A 88 1.12 14.13 6.85
N VAL A 89 1.44 14.71 5.70
CA VAL A 89 2.29 14.15 4.66
C VAL A 89 3.52 15.06 4.57
N ASP A 90 4.72 14.50 4.58
CA ASP A 90 5.95 15.29 4.63
C ASP A 90 6.25 15.95 3.28
N GLU A 91 5.96 15.24 2.16
CA GLU A 91 6.22 15.72 0.81
C GLU A 91 5.09 15.37 -0.15
N TYR A 92 4.65 16.35 -0.93
CA TYR A 92 3.63 16.17 -1.95
C TYR A 92 4.07 16.80 -3.28
N PHE A 93 4.08 16.00 -4.35
CA PHE A 93 4.47 16.45 -5.69
C PHE A 93 3.38 16.19 -6.72
N ARG A 94 3.37 17.00 -7.76
CA ARG A 94 2.59 16.76 -8.97
C ARG A 94 3.53 16.34 -10.09
N GLY A 95 3.28 15.15 -10.64
CA GLY A 95 4.01 14.67 -11.81
C GLY A 95 3.45 15.19 -13.12
N GLU A 96 4.19 15.01 -14.19
CA GLU A 96 3.80 15.43 -15.55
C GLU A 96 2.98 14.34 -16.26
N SER A 97 3.01 13.13 -15.77
CA SER A 97 2.25 11.98 -16.25
C SER A 97 2.27 10.87 -15.22
N GLU A 98 1.39 9.88 -15.36
CA GLU A 98 1.37 8.74 -14.47
C GLU A 98 2.70 7.96 -14.48
N PHE A 99 3.36 7.86 -15.64
CA PHE A 99 4.68 7.26 -15.74
C PHE A 99 5.71 8.00 -14.88
N ALA A 100 5.74 9.34 -14.98
CA ALA A 100 6.63 10.17 -14.16
C ALA A 100 6.31 10.09 -12.67
N VAL A 101 5.02 10.07 -12.31
CA VAL A 101 4.55 9.86 -10.91
C VAL A 101 5.13 8.59 -10.33
N MET A 102 4.99 7.46 -11.03
CA MET A 102 5.46 6.17 -10.51
C MET A 102 6.99 6.11 -10.40
N GLY A 103 7.71 6.79 -11.32
CA GLY A 103 9.17 6.95 -11.21
C GLY A 103 9.58 7.80 -10.00
N GLN A 104 8.86 8.88 -9.72
CA GLN A 104 9.08 9.74 -8.55
C GLN A 104 8.77 8.98 -7.24
N CYS A 105 7.70 8.18 -7.22
CA CYS A 105 7.39 7.29 -6.09
C CYS A 105 8.54 6.32 -5.80
N ALA A 106 9.13 5.72 -6.84
CA ALA A 106 10.30 4.87 -6.67
C ALA A 106 11.48 5.63 -6.06
N GLY A 107 11.77 6.84 -6.55
CA GLY A 107 12.83 7.69 -6.01
C GLY A 107 12.64 8.00 -4.52
N ALA A 108 11.43 8.35 -4.11
CA ALA A 108 11.10 8.61 -2.71
C ALA A 108 11.23 7.35 -1.83
N ALA A 109 10.77 6.20 -2.35
CA ALA A 109 10.89 4.92 -1.64
C ALA A 109 12.35 4.47 -1.50
N PHE A 110 13.20 4.68 -2.51
CA PHE A 110 14.64 4.50 -2.41
C PHE A 110 15.26 5.44 -1.36
N GLY A 111 14.71 6.65 -1.21
CA GLY A 111 15.09 7.60 -0.16
C GLY A 111 14.63 7.19 1.25
N GLY A 112 13.86 6.12 1.39
CA GLY A 112 13.43 5.61 2.68
C GLY A 112 12.09 6.16 3.18
N HIS A 113 11.30 6.77 2.33
CA HIS A 113 9.97 7.23 2.68
C HIS A 113 8.93 6.12 2.54
N ARG A 114 7.90 6.14 3.38
CA ARG A 114 6.64 5.46 3.08
C ARG A 114 5.94 6.23 1.97
N VAL A 115 5.67 5.55 0.87
CA VAL A 115 5.16 6.19 -0.34
C VAL A 115 3.80 5.66 -0.71
N MET A 116 2.88 6.57 -0.98
CA MET A 116 1.57 6.26 -1.52
C MET A 116 1.26 7.16 -2.71
N THR A 117 0.60 6.59 -3.70
CA THR A 117 0.05 7.35 -4.83
C THR A 117 -1.34 6.85 -5.18
N THR A 118 -2.01 7.59 -6.03
CA THR A 118 -3.35 7.23 -6.53
C THR A 118 -3.39 7.37 -8.04
N THR A 119 -4.11 6.47 -8.73
CA THR A 119 -4.30 6.51 -10.19
C THR A 119 -5.63 5.88 -10.59
N ALA A 120 -5.93 5.83 -11.85
CA ALA A 120 -7.16 5.23 -12.39
C ALA A 120 -6.98 4.79 -13.83
N GLY A 121 -7.69 3.75 -14.26
CA GLY A 121 -7.93 3.36 -15.65
C GLY A 121 -6.70 3.43 -16.56
N PRO A 122 -6.76 4.29 -17.60
CA PRO A 122 -5.66 4.44 -18.56
C PRO A 122 -4.34 4.89 -17.93
N GLY A 123 -4.40 5.62 -16.80
CA GLY A 123 -3.21 6.04 -16.05
C GLY A 123 -2.44 4.86 -15.49
N THR A 124 -3.14 3.82 -15.02
CA THR A 124 -2.52 2.56 -14.59
C THR A 124 -1.72 1.93 -15.72
N LEU A 125 -2.31 1.84 -16.91
CA LEU A 125 -1.61 1.26 -18.07
C LEU A 125 -0.45 2.11 -18.54
N ARG A 126 -0.58 3.45 -18.51
CA ARG A 126 0.52 4.37 -18.84
C ARG A 126 1.71 4.21 -17.90
N ALA A 127 1.48 3.81 -16.68
CA ALA A 127 2.50 3.62 -15.66
C ALA A 127 3.05 2.18 -15.59
N MET A 128 2.53 1.27 -16.39
CA MET A 128 2.73 -0.18 -16.27
C MET A 128 4.19 -0.61 -16.19
N GLU A 129 5.09 0.06 -16.87
CA GLU A 129 6.53 -0.26 -16.86
C GLU A 129 7.17 -0.11 -15.47
N ASN A 130 6.63 0.79 -14.63
CA ASN A 130 7.20 1.05 -13.31
C ASN A 130 6.86 -0.04 -12.29
N PHE A 131 5.73 -0.70 -12.40
CA PHE A 131 5.26 -1.65 -11.39
C PHE A 131 6.17 -2.88 -11.26
N PRO A 132 6.59 -3.56 -12.34
CA PRO A 132 7.59 -4.63 -12.24
C PRO A 132 8.93 -4.14 -11.67
N MET A 133 9.31 -2.89 -11.95
CA MET A 133 10.52 -2.29 -11.39
C MET A 133 10.37 -2.10 -9.87
N TRP A 134 9.20 -1.66 -9.38
CA TRP A 134 8.96 -1.56 -7.94
C TRP A 134 9.06 -2.93 -7.25
N ALA A 135 8.39 -3.94 -7.82
CA ALA A 135 8.42 -5.30 -7.29
C ALA A 135 9.85 -5.87 -7.27
N GLY A 136 10.57 -5.70 -8.36
CA GLY A 136 11.94 -6.18 -8.49
C GLY A 136 12.94 -5.45 -7.61
N SER A 137 12.73 -4.17 -7.39
CA SER A 137 13.53 -3.36 -6.48
C SER A 137 13.11 -3.50 -5.01
N ARG A 138 12.06 -4.30 -4.75
CA ARG A 138 11.57 -4.56 -3.39
C ARG A 138 11.18 -3.26 -2.68
N LEU A 139 10.39 -2.43 -3.36
CA LEU A 139 9.88 -1.17 -2.84
C LEU A 139 8.44 -1.34 -2.35
N PRO A 140 8.15 -1.18 -1.06
CA PRO A 140 6.82 -1.36 -0.49
C PRO A 140 5.95 -0.13 -0.74
N ILE A 141 5.81 0.24 -1.99
CA ILE A 141 4.99 1.38 -2.42
C ILE A 141 3.54 0.92 -2.51
N GLU A 142 2.64 1.76 -2.03
CA GLU A 142 1.22 1.53 -2.19
C GLU A 142 0.63 2.43 -3.27
N VAL A 143 -0.19 1.84 -4.14
CA VAL A 143 -0.98 2.59 -5.13
C VAL A 143 -2.45 2.26 -4.96
N VAL A 144 -3.27 3.29 -4.75
CA VAL A 144 -4.73 3.15 -4.81
C VAL A 144 -5.18 3.35 -6.24
N VAL A 145 -5.86 2.35 -6.78
CA VAL A 145 -6.37 2.36 -8.14
C VAL A 145 -7.88 2.46 -8.11
N THR A 146 -8.40 3.62 -8.50
CA THR A 146 -9.85 3.82 -8.63
C THR A 146 -10.28 3.34 -10.01
N CYS A 147 -10.66 2.08 -10.07
CA CYS A 147 -10.86 1.33 -11.30
C CYS A 147 -11.97 1.88 -12.18
N ARG A 148 -11.71 2.00 -13.48
CA ARG A 148 -12.67 2.47 -14.47
C ARG A 148 -12.36 1.91 -15.87
N GLY A 149 -13.28 2.06 -16.81
CA GLY A 149 -13.04 1.72 -18.21
C GLY A 149 -11.77 2.34 -18.76
N ILE A 150 -10.92 1.52 -19.35
CA ILE A 150 -9.60 1.94 -19.83
C ILE A 150 -9.76 2.78 -21.11
N ASN A 151 -10.28 2.18 -22.14
CA ASN A 151 -10.52 2.86 -23.42
C ASN A 151 -11.29 1.95 -24.39
N SER A 152 -11.97 2.56 -25.35
CA SER A 152 -12.64 1.93 -26.50
C SER A 152 -13.74 0.90 -26.12
N PRO A 153 -14.94 1.34 -25.71
CA PRO A 153 -15.33 2.74 -25.62
C PRO A 153 -14.75 3.43 -24.38
N LEU A 154 -14.42 4.70 -24.49
CA LEU A 154 -14.04 5.51 -23.35
C LEU A 154 -15.19 5.56 -22.34
N SER A 155 -14.91 5.11 -21.13
CA SER A 155 -15.87 5.17 -20.02
C SER A 155 -15.15 5.56 -18.73
N ILE A 156 -15.81 6.39 -17.93
CA ILE A 156 -15.37 6.71 -16.58
C ILE A 156 -16.09 5.86 -15.54
N GLN A 157 -17.00 4.99 -15.98
CA GLN A 157 -17.71 4.07 -15.14
C GLN A 157 -16.81 2.94 -14.67
N PRO A 158 -17.12 2.32 -13.55
CA PRO A 158 -16.35 1.23 -12.98
C PRO A 158 -16.08 0.11 -13.97
N ASP A 159 -14.86 -0.36 -13.96
CA ASP A 159 -14.38 -1.52 -14.72
C ASP A 159 -13.12 -2.02 -13.97
N THR A 160 -12.94 -3.30 -13.88
CA THR A 160 -11.84 -3.91 -13.12
C THR A 160 -10.70 -4.42 -13.99
N LEU A 161 -10.69 -4.05 -15.27
CA LEU A 161 -9.70 -4.59 -16.23
C LEU A 161 -8.26 -4.26 -15.85
N GLU A 162 -7.99 -3.08 -15.29
CA GLU A 162 -6.65 -2.71 -14.85
C GLU A 162 -6.11 -3.64 -13.76
N MET A 163 -6.95 -4.23 -12.93
CA MET A 163 -6.52 -5.20 -11.92
C MET A 163 -5.85 -6.42 -12.57
N TYR A 164 -6.41 -6.92 -13.66
CA TYR A 164 -5.84 -8.07 -14.36
C TYR A 164 -4.46 -7.77 -14.94
N TYR A 165 -4.23 -6.54 -15.40
CA TYR A 165 -2.90 -6.14 -15.84
C TYR A 165 -1.90 -6.05 -14.68
N LEU A 166 -2.34 -5.66 -13.50
CA LEU A 166 -1.50 -5.55 -12.31
C LEU A 166 -1.06 -6.92 -11.77
N LEU A 167 -1.84 -7.97 -11.95
CA LEU A 167 -1.55 -9.31 -11.43
C LEU A 167 -0.19 -9.87 -11.92
N GLU A 168 0.22 -9.50 -13.14
CA GLU A 168 1.48 -9.98 -13.74
C GLU A 168 2.70 -9.12 -13.39
N THR A 169 2.52 -8.07 -12.57
CA THR A 169 3.59 -7.11 -12.28
C THR A 169 4.46 -7.49 -11.08
N GLY A 170 4.06 -8.50 -10.32
CA GLY A 170 4.76 -8.92 -9.10
C GLY A 170 4.41 -8.11 -7.86
N MET A 171 3.34 -7.30 -7.90
CA MET A 171 2.80 -6.60 -6.75
C MET A 171 1.58 -7.33 -6.18
N MET A 172 1.31 -7.11 -4.89
CA MET A 172 0.04 -7.55 -4.31
C MET A 172 -1.09 -6.72 -4.90
N VAL A 173 -2.23 -7.35 -5.16
CA VAL A 173 -3.42 -6.67 -5.66
C VAL A 173 -4.60 -7.03 -4.76
N TRP A 174 -5.16 -6.04 -4.10
CA TRP A 174 -6.33 -6.20 -3.24
C TRP A 174 -7.49 -5.37 -3.81
N HIS A 175 -8.69 -5.89 -3.77
CA HIS A 175 -9.89 -5.19 -4.23
C HIS A 175 -10.80 -4.87 -3.05
N ALA A 176 -11.05 -3.59 -2.85
CA ALA A 176 -11.98 -3.07 -1.85
C ALA A 176 -13.37 -2.90 -2.47
N GLU A 177 -14.35 -3.59 -1.93
CA GLU A 177 -15.74 -3.52 -2.39
C GLU A 177 -16.48 -2.34 -1.75
N THR A 178 -16.13 -2.01 -0.51
CA THR A 178 -16.76 -0.94 0.27
C THR A 178 -15.77 0.16 0.63
N ALA A 179 -16.30 1.30 1.07
CA ALA A 179 -15.49 2.37 1.60
C ALA A 179 -14.73 1.95 2.88
N GLN A 180 -15.31 1.06 3.69
CA GLN A 180 -14.64 0.51 4.86
C GLN A 180 -13.47 -0.38 4.47
N ASP A 181 -13.64 -1.27 3.49
CA ASP A 181 -12.54 -2.10 2.99
C ASP A 181 -11.42 -1.24 2.44
N LEU A 182 -11.76 -0.18 1.71
CA LEU A 182 -10.77 0.74 1.16
C LEU A 182 -9.92 1.38 2.26
N TYR A 183 -10.54 1.83 3.36
CA TYR A 183 -9.85 2.34 4.53
C TYR A 183 -8.93 1.31 5.16
N ASP A 184 -9.47 0.14 5.43
CA ASP A 184 -8.77 -0.95 6.08
C ASP A 184 -7.61 -1.47 5.22
N PHE A 185 -7.84 -1.65 3.92
CA PHE A 185 -6.84 -2.20 3.01
C PHE A 185 -5.66 -1.26 2.79
N ILE A 186 -5.88 0.05 2.76
CA ILE A 186 -4.79 1.02 2.71
C ILE A 186 -3.89 0.88 3.95
N LEU A 187 -4.46 0.80 5.14
CA LEU A 187 -3.66 0.67 6.37
C LEU A 187 -3.00 -0.71 6.50
N LYS A 188 -3.76 -1.76 6.23
CA LYS A 188 -3.27 -3.14 6.30
C LYS A 188 -2.28 -3.45 5.18
N GLY A 189 -2.45 -2.82 4.03
CA GLY A 189 -1.56 -2.94 2.88
C GLY A 189 -0.13 -2.54 3.23
N PHE A 190 0.07 -1.40 3.85
CA PHE A 190 1.39 -1.00 4.35
C PHE A 190 1.96 -1.98 5.36
N ILE A 191 1.12 -2.48 6.27
CA ILE A 191 1.58 -3.44 7.28
C ILE A 191 2.15 -4.69 6.64
N VAL A 192 1.50 -5.22 5.61
CA VAL A 192 1.97 -6.42 4.89
C VAL A 192 3.14 -6.08 3.97
N ALA A 193 3.02 -5.01 3.19
CA ALA A 193 4.03 -4.62 2.22
C ALA A 193 5.40 -4.35 2.85
N GLU A 194 5.42 -3.79 4.05
CA GLU A 194 6.64 -3.42 4.77
C GLU A 194 7.23 -4.54 5.65
N GLN A 195 6.63 -5.75 5.65
CA GLN A 195 7.25 -6.86 6.38
C GLN A 195 8.63 -7.17 5.81
N PRO A 196 9.66 -7.37 6.65
CA PRO A 196 11.03 -7.60 6.18
C PRO A 196 11.19 -8.80 5.24
N ASP A 197 10.34 -9.80 5.39
CA ASP A 197 10.35 -11.01 4.55
C ASP A 197 9.44 -10.89 3.31
N VAL A 198 8.60 -9.86 3.24
CA VAL A 198 7.70 -9.56 2.11
C VAL A 198 8.31 -8.46 1.23
N HIS A 199 8.24 -7.25 1.66
CA HIS A 199 8.83 -6.05 1.05
C HIS A 199 8.60 -5.94 -0.46
N ILE A 200 7.35 -5.91 -0.86
CA ILE A 200 6.89 -5.75 -2.26
C ILE A 200 5.77 -4.70 -2.33
N PRO A 201 5.56 -4.08 -3.50
CA PRO A 201 4.50 -3.09 -3.65
C PRO A 201 3.10 -3.71 -3.58
N ILE A 202 2.12 -2.85 -3.32
CA ILE A 202 0.71 -3.23 -3.29
C ILE A 202 -0.15 -2.25 -4.07
N ALA A 203 -1.13 -2.78 -4.79
CA ALA A 203 -2.23 -2.04 -5.36
C ALA A 203 -3.51 -2.32 -4.55
N VAL A 204 -4.11 -1.29 -4.00
CA VAL A 204 -5.46 -1.32 -3.44
C VAL A 204 -6.41 -0.77 -4.48
N CYS A 205 -7.19 -1.64 -5.06
CA CYS A 205 -8.14 -1.32 -6.13
C CYS A 205 -9.54 -1.13 -5.54
N CYS A 206 -10.32 -0.24 -6.10
CA CYS A 206 -11.74 -0.08 -5.78
C CYS A 206 -12.49 0.42 -7.00
N ASP A 207 -13.81 0.23 -7.01
CA ASP A 207 -14.65 0.75 -8.08
C ASP A 207 -14.69 2.28 -8.08
N GLY A 208 -14.25 2.87 -9.18
CA GLY A 208 -14.36 4.30 -9.40
C GLY A 208 -15.83 4.73 -9.40
N PHE A 209 -16.13 5.92 -8.89
CA PHE A 209 -17.46 6.49 -8.64
C PHE A 209 -18.32 5.72 -7.64
N PHE A 210 -18.49 4.40 -7.75
CA PHE A 210 -19.31 3.66 -6.79
C PHE A 210 -18.74 3.71 -5.39
N VAL A 211 -17.46 3.43 -5.23
CA VAL A 211 -16.80 3.53 -3.92
C VAL A 211 -16.31 4.94 -3.66
N THR A 212 -15.67 5.58 -4.66
CA THR A 212 -14.96 6.84 -4.43
C THR A 212 -15.88 8.04 -4.20
N HIS A 213 -17.09 8.06 -4.77
CA HIS A 213 -18.00 9.22 -4.73
C HIS A 213 -19.32 8.96 -3.98
N THR A 214 -19.62 7.70 -3.66
CA THR A 214 -20.76 7.39 -2.81
C THR A 214 -20.38 7.59 -1.35
N LYS A 215 -21.25 8.19 -0.58
CA LYS A 215 -21.07 8.32 0.87
C LYS A 215 -21.54 7.07 1.57
N ASP A 216 -20.72 6.59 2.46
CA ASP A 216 -21.01 5.44 3.30
C ASP A 216 -20.55 5.70 4.74
N THR A 217 -21.05 4.88 5.67
CA THR A 217 -20.61 4.93 7.06
C THR A 217 -19.33 4.14 7.20
N VAL A 218 -18.27 4.81 7.61
CA VAL A 218 -16.93 4.23 7.79
C VAL A 218 -16.48 4.44 9.23
N ASP A 219 -16.06 3.35 9.85
CA ASP A 219 -15.49 3.36 11.18
C ASP A 219 -14.00 3.68 11.11
N LEU A 220 -13.65 4.87 11.61
CA LEU A 220 -12.27 5.34 11.60
C LEU A 220 -11.59 5.08 12.93
N SER A 221 -10.33 4.64 12.90
CA SER A 221 -9.51 4.60 14.10
C SER A 221 -9.42 5.99 14.75
N PRO A 222 -9.64 6.09 16.06
CA PRO A 222 -9.52 7.36 16.78
C PRO A 222 -8.05 7.81 16.90
N VAL A 223 -7.10 6.98 16.54
CA VAL A 223 -5.65 7.28 16.62
C VAL A 223 -5.18 7.81 15.28
N GLU A 224 -4.89 9.09 15.23
CA GLU A 224 -4.17 9.69 14.10
C GLU A 224 -2.72 9.17 14.07
N LYS A 225 -2.19 8.92 12.88
CA LYS A 225 -0.86 8.31 12.68
C LYS A 225 -0.76 6.98 13.44
N CYS A 226 -1.74 6.10 13.26
CA CYS A 226 -1.76 4.79 13.91
C CYS A 226 -0.66 3.86 13.40
N LEU A 227 -0.16 4.06 12.19
CA LEU A 227 1.06 3.41 11.74
C LEU A 227 2.28 4.25 12.16
N THR A 228 3.30 3.58 12.70
CA THR A 228 4.59 4.23 12.95
C THR A 228 5.25 4.65 11.63
N PRO A 229 6.11 5.67 11.63
CA PRO A 229 6.91 5.98 10.45
C PRO A 229 7.65 4.75 9.91
N TYR A 230 7.78 4.68 8.60
CA TYR A 230 8.53 3.61 7.95
C TYR A 230 9.99 3.59 8.42
N ASP A 231 10.50 2.40 8.68
CA ASP A 231 11.89 2.20 9.06
C ASP A 231 12.66 1.55 7.89
N PRO A 232 13.32 2.34 7.06
CA PRO A 232 14.03 1.85 5.88
C PRO A 232 15.19 0.92 6.21
N TYR A 233 15.69 0.96 7.44
CA TYR A 233 16.80 0.09 7.87
C TYR A 233 16.39 -1.36 8.11
N LYS A 234 15.08 -1.61 8.22
CA LYS A 234 14.52 -2.97 8.29
C LYS A 234 14.26 -3.61 6.93
N ALA A 235 14.40 -2.84 5.87
CA ALA A 235 14.25 -3.35 4.52
C ALA A 235 15.27 -4.45 4.21
N PRO A 236 14.87 -5.52 3.50
CA PRO A 236 15.81 -6.57 3.05
C PRO A 236 16.85 -6.01 2.08
N VAL A 237 16.51 -4.90 1.45
CA VAL A 237 17.39 -4.12 0.60
C VAL A 237 17.48 -2.72 1.19
N PRO A 238 18.65 -2.29 1.64
CA PRO A 238 18.78 -0.99 2.29
C PRO A 238 18.48 0.15 1.32
N CYS A 239 17.73 1.13 1.83
CA CYS A 239 17.50 2.39 1.15
C CYS A 239 18.78 3.21 1.00
N MET A 240 18.75 4.20 0.14
CA MET A 240 19.83 5.17 0.03
C MET A 240 19.94 5.98 1.33
N ASP A 241 21.11 5.99 1.91
CA ASP A 241 21.43 6.78 3.08
C ASP A 241 22.45 7.85 2.70
N MET A 242 22.07 9.11 2.83
CA MET A 242 22.90 10.23 2.41
C MET A 242 24.21 10.34 3.19
N GLU A 243 24.29 9.83 4.40
CA GLU A 243 25.53 9.82 5.19
C GLU A 243 26.50 8.74 4.72
N THR A 244 26.00 7.66 4.15
CA THR A 244 26.80 6.52 3.67
C THR A 244 26.67 6.32 2.15
N VAL A 245 26.23 7.35 1.45
CA VAL A 245 25.88 7.36 0.03
C VAL A 245 26.84 6.60 -0.90
N PRO A 246 28.17 6.76 -0.82
CA PRO A 246 29.02 6.06 -1.76
C PRO A 246 28.91 4.54 -1.68
N ILE A 247 28.74 4.01 -0.47
CA ILE A 247 28.73 2.57 -0.22
C ILE A 247 27.33 2.00 -0.45
N ARG A 248 26.27 2.76 -0.10
CA ARG A 248 24.89 2.28 -0.25
C ARG A 248 24.31 2.48 -1.64
N MET A 249 24.69 3.53 -2.35
CA MET A 249 24.37 3.63 -3.79
C MET A 249 24.99 2.46 -4.58
N MET A 250 26.17 2.00 -4.19
CA MET A 250 26.74 0.79 -4.77
C MET A 250 26.06 -0.50 -4.31
N ARG A 251 25.27 -0.44 -3.26
CA ARG A 251 24.43 -1.52 -2.74
C ARG A 251 22.97 -1.35 -3.09
N ASP A 252 22.63 -0.27 -3.79
CA ASP A 252 21.31 -0.09 -4.35
C ASP A 252 20.89 -1.35 -5.10
N PRO A 253 19.66 -1.83 -4.89
CA PRO A 253 19.14 -2.99 -5.60
C PRO A 253 19.27 -2.87 -7.11
N PHE A 254 19.23 -1.67 -7.63
CA PHE A 254 19.38 -1.41 -9.05
C PHE A 254 20.83 -1.63 -9.50
N VAL A 255 21.80 -1.16 -8.76
CA VAL A 255 23.24 -1.32 -9.09
C VAL A 255 23.74 -2.68 -8.65
N MET A 256 23.48 -3.07 -7.43
CA MET A 256 23.83 -4.41 -6.95
C MET A 256 23.15 -5.50 -7.72
N LYS A 257 21.90 -5.28 -8.09
CA LYS A 257 21.22 -6.28 -8.89
C LYS A 257 21.54 -6.20 -10.35
N SER A 258 22.01 -5.11 -10.91
CA SER A 258 22.55 -5.22 -12.25
C SER A 258 23.83 -6.07 -12.28
N ASN A 259 24.68 -5.96 -11.33
CA ASN A 259 25.79 -6.89 -11.13
C ASN A 259 25.31 -8.26 -10.65
N TYR A 260 24.30 -8.30 -9.85
CA TYR A 260 23.66 -9.45 -9.29
C TYR A 260 22.72 -10.09 -10.27
N ILE A 261 22.10 -9.37 -11.12
CA ILE A 261 21.21 -9.87 -12.17
C ILE A 261 21.98 -10.28 -13.40
N SER A 262 23.11 -9.72 -13.64
CA SER A 262 23.97 -10.32 -14.66
C SER A 262 24.31 -11.75 -14.29
N TYR A 263 24.10 -12.09 -13.03
CA TYR A 263 24.26 -13.44 -12.53
C TYR A 263 22.93 -14.06 -12.09
N ALA A 264 22.07 -13.36 -11.45
CA ALA A 264 20.74 -13.84 -11.18
C ALA A 264 19.94 -13.72 -12.46
N THR A 265 19.85 -14.80 -13.13
CA THR A 265 18.98 -14.88 -14.29
C THR A 265 17.61 -14.31 -13.94
N HIS A 266 16.93 -13.76 -14.90
CA HIS A 266 15.55 -13.28 -14.78
C HIS A 266 14.63 -14.30 -14.04
N ALA A 267 14.87 -15.59 -14.19
CA ALA A 267 14.16 -16.64 -13.49
C ALA A 267 14.36 -16.60 -11.96
N SER A 268 15.59 -16.40 -11.48
CA SER A 268 15.85 -16.30 -10.04
C SER A 268 15.18 -15.09 -9.41
N TRP A 269 15.12 -13.98 -10.12
CA TRP A 269 14.46 -12.79 -9.68
C TRP A 269 12.93 -12.96 -9.60
N GLN A 270 12.32 -13.56 -10.62
CA GLN A 270 10.92 -13.92 -10.59
C GLN A 270 10.59 -14.88 -9.45
N GLN A 271 11.44 -15.85 -9.19
CA GLN A 271 11.29 -16.77 -8.06
C GLN A 271 11.31 -16.03 -6.72
N GLU A 272 12.18 -15.05 -6.55
CA GLU A 272 12.25 -14.27 -5.30
C GLU A 272 11.02 -13.38 -5.12
N VAL A 273 10.50 -12.76 -6.16
CA VAL A 273 9.25 -11.99 -6.10
C VAL A 273 8.07 -12.91 -5.80
N LYS A 274 7.98 -14.07 -6.44
CA LYS A 274 6.96 -15.08 -6.12
C LYS A 274 7.05 -15.56 -4.69
N ALA A 275 8.25 -15.84 -4.19
CA ALA A 275 8.46 -16.25 -2.82
C ALA A 275 8.06 -15.16 -1.81
N ALA A 276 8.30 -13.89 -2.12
CA ALA A 276 7.82 -12.76 -1.33
C ALA A 276 6.29 -12.67 -1.34
N MET A 277 5.67 -12.89 -2.49
CA MET A 277 4.22 -12.96 -2.62
C MET A 277 3.63 -14.09 -1.78
N GLU A 278 4.20 -15.27 -1.79
CA GLU A 278 3.78 -16.39 -0.93
C GLU A 278 3.94 -16.06 0.56
N ARG A 279 5.01 -15.36 0.92
CA ARG A 279 5.19 -14.91 2.30
C ARG A 279 4.16 -13.85 2.70
N SER A 280 3.75 -12.98 1.78
CA SER A 280 2.74 -11.96 2.05
C SER A 280 1.41 -12.57 2.49
N ARG A 281 1.00 -13.72 1.93
CA ARG A 281 -0.22 -14.44 2.35
C ARG A 281 -0.22 -14.76 3.83
N LYS A 282 0.92 -15.16 4.40
CA LYS A 282 1.03 -15.49 5.82
C LYS A 282 0.77 -14.28 6.72
N HIS A 283 1.10 -13.10 6.24
CA HIS A 283 0.84 -11.85 6.96
C HIS A 283 -0.57 -11.32 6.69
N THR A 284 -1.10 -11.55 5.49
CA THR A 284 -2.42 -11.10 5.07
C THR A 284 -3.55 -11.87 5.78
N ILE A 285 -3.47 -13.20 5.82
CA ILE A 285 -4.51 -14.07 6.39
C ILE A 285 -4.95 -13.62 7.78
N PRO A 286 -4.06 -13.38 8.75
CA PRO A 286 -4.48 -12.97 10.08
C PRO A 286 -5.12 -11.56 10.15
N LEU A 287 -4.81 -10.69 9.18
CA LEU A 287 -5.37 -9.33 9.13
C LEU A 287 -6.76 -9.29 8.50
N LEU A 288 -7.04 -10.20 7.60
CA LEU A 288 -8.26 -10.25 6.81
C LEU A 288 -9.10 -11.49 7.14
N ASP A 289 -9.09 -11.90 8.40
CA ASP A 289 -9.84 -13.05 8.88
C ASP A 289 -11.33 -12.95 8.51
N GLY A 290 -11.84 -14.02 7.93
CA GLY A 290 -13.21 -14.07 7.41
C GLY A 290 -13.36 -13.63 5.95
N LEU A 291 -12.32 -13.03 5.34
CA LEU A 291 -12.32 -12.61 3.93
C LEU A 291 -11.58 -13.62 3.01
N ILE A 292 -10.88 -14.59 3.58
CA ILE A 292 -10.11 -15.57 2.81
C ILE A 292 -10.79 -16.92 2.86
N ASP A 293 -11.16 -17.41 1.69
CA ASP A 293 -11.60 -18.79 1.50
C ASP A 293 -10.37 -19.71 1.50
N GLU A 294 -10.11 -20.35 2.64
CA GLU A 294 -8.98 -21.26 2.82
C GLU A 294 -9.07 -22.53 1.95
N GLU A 295 -10.25 -22.87 1.44
CA GLU A 295 -10.44 -24.06 0.58
C GLU A 295 -9.87 -23.86 -0.84
N ASN A 296 -9.49 -22.66 -1.22
CA ASN A 296 -8.98 -22.31 -2.55
C ASN A 296 -7.46 -22.03 -2.57
N THR A 297 -6.69 -22.73 -1.78
CA THR A 297 -5.24 -22.51 -1.61
C THR A 297 -4.37 -22.85 -2.81
N ASP A 298 -4.90 -23.53 -3.84
CA ASP A 298 -4.16 -23.98 -5.01
C ASP A 298 -4.04 -22.94 -6.13
N ARG A 299 -4.49 -21.70 -5.91
CA ARG A 299 -4.42 -20.65 -6.93
C ARG A 299 -3.13 -19.84 -6.80
N GLU A 300 -2.47 -19.62 -7.93
CA GLU A 300 -1.27 -18.78 -8.03
C GLU A 300 -1.53 -17.28 -7.79
N ILE A 301 -2.79 -16.86 -7.73
CA ILE A 301 -3.21 -15.46 -7.65
C ILE A 301 -4.12 -15.30 -6.44
N LEU A 302 -3.73 -14.44 -5.54
CA LEU A 302 -4.56 -14.00 -4.42
C LEU A 302 -5.21 -12.67 -4.80
N ILE A 303 -6.48 -12.70 -5.19
CA ILE A 303 -7.33 -11.52 -5.24
C ILE A 303 -8.11 -11.52 -3.94
N ILE A 304 -7.91 -10.47 -3.15
CA ILE A 304 -8.65 -10.30 -1.91
C ILE A 304 -9.71 -9.25 -2.19
N GLY A 305 -10.94 -9.67 -2.19
CA GLY A 305 -12.11 -8.82 -2.22
C GLY A 305 -13.09 -9.29 -1.16
N SER A 306 -13.86 -8.38 -0.59
CA SER A 306 -15.07 -8.72 0.13
C SER A 306 -16.16 -8.89 -0.90
N GLY A 307 -16.61 -10.08 -1.13
CA GLY A 307 -17.67 -10.32 -2.09
C GLY A 307 -18.43 -11.58 -1.79
#